data_b96177809dc50647856fea91b4a638ab
#
_entry.id   b96177809dc50647856fea91b4a638ab
#
_cell.length_a   1.000
_cell.length_b   1.000
_cell.length_c   1.000
_cell.angle_alpha   90.00
_cell.angle_beta   90.00
_cell.angle_gamma   90.00
#
_symmetry.space_group_name_H-M   'P 1'
#
loop_
_entity.id
_entity.type
_entity.pdbx_description
1 polymer ?
#
loop_
_entity_poly.entity_id
_entity_poly.type
_entity_poly.pdbx_seq_one_letter_code
_entity_poly.pdbx_strand_id
1 'polypeptide(L)'
;MLRTMKGTFSRFIAIAAIVALGVGLLSGLMAMPIDMRTTIDEYFDRQNMHDLRIVSPLGLTDDDVAAIAAVDGVDEVMPAYMTDMFVDAGEKKNIVTRIHSLPTGQIEEKEPENYLNRLDVVEGRLPIQRNECVLVEGNVIDGTGPLSVGNTLTIA
;
A
#
# COMPACT_ATOMS: atom_id res chain seq x y z
N MET A 1 -44.16 6.50 43.42
CA MET A 1 -43.55 6.26 42.10
C MET A 1 -42.02 5.99 42.14
N LEU A 2 -41.17 6.76 42.81
CA LEU A 2 -39.71 6.53 42.88
C LEU A 2 -39.26 5.21 43.52
N ARG A 3 -40.06 4.61 44.44
CA ARG A 3 -39.74 3.36 45.12
C ARG A 3 -39.93 2.12 44.23
N THR A 4 -40.82 2.19 43.24
CA THR A 4 -41.05 1.13 42.25
C THR A 4 -39.95 1.12 41.17
N MET A 5 -39.36 2.28 40.89
CA MET A 5 -38.23 2.42 39.94
C MET A 5 -36.97 1.70 40.42
N LYS A 6 -36.72 1.65 41.75
CA LYS A 6 -35.51 0.98 42.29
C LYS A 6 -35.53 -0.54 42.07
N GLY A 7 -36.72 -1.18 42.13
CA GLY A 7 -36.86 -2.62 41.91
C GLY A 7 -36.80 -3.05 40.43
N THR A 8 -37.05 -2.12 39.51
CA THR A 8 -37.07 -2.38 38.06
C THR A 8 -35.88 -1.80 37.34
N PHE A 9 -34.98 -1.10 38.06
CA PHE A 9 -33.86 -0.37 37.49
C PHE A 9 -32.89 -1.28 36.69
N SER A 10 -32.60 -2.48 37.23
CA SER A 10 -31.78 -3.48 36.56
C SER A 10 -32.35 -3.93 35.21
N ARG A 11 -33.69 -4.14 35.17
CA ARG A 11 -34.37 -4.52 33.91
C ARG A 11 -34.36 -3.37 32.91
N PHE A 12 -34.56 -2.15 33.38
CA PHE A 12 -34.51 -0.96 32.54
C PHE A 12 -33.11 -0.79 31.93
N ILE A 13 -32.06 -0.93 32.74
CA ILE A 13 -30.65 -0.85 32.20
C ILE A 13 -30.38 -1.96 31.21
N ALA A 14 -30.83 -3.20 31.47
CA ALA A 14 -30.64 -4.30 30.55
C ALA A 14 -31.28 -4.03 29.18
N ILE A 15 -32.53 -3.56 29.17
CA ILE A 15 -33.22 -3.20 27.92
C ILE A 15 -32.55 -2.04 27.24
N ALA A 16 -32.19 -0.99 27.97
CA ALA A 16 -31.50 0.17 27.43
C ALA A 16 -30.13 -0.21 26.83
N ALA A 17 -29.38 -1.11 27.49
CA ALA A 17 -28.10 -1.61 26.98
C ALA A 17 -28.27 -2.41 25.70
N ILE A 18 -29.27 -3.28 25.60
CA ILE A 18 -29.53 -4.05 24.37
C ILE A 18 -29.90 -3.11 23.23
N VAL A 19 -30.77 -2.13 23.46
CA VAL A 19 -31.13 -1.15 22.43
C VAL A 19 -29.94 -0.30 22.03
N ALA A 20 -29.14 0.17 22.98
CA ALA A 20 -27.95 0.95 22.73
C ALA A 20 -26.90 0.18 21.90
N LEU A 21 -26.70 -1.10 22.23
CA LEU A 21 -25.82 -1.99 21.45
C LEU A 21 -26.34 -2.20 20.03
N GLY A 22 -27.63 -2.46 19.87
CA GLY A 22 -28.23 -2.66 18.55
C GLY A 22 -28.14 -1.42 17.67
N VAL A 23 -28.48 -0.25 18.19
CA VAL A 23 -28.39 1.02 17.47
C VAL A 23 -26.93 1.39 17.19
N GLY A 24 -26.05 1.25 18.19
CA GLY A 24 -24.63 1.56 18.06
C GLY A 24 -23.94 0.68 17.02
N LEU A 25 -24.21 -0.62 17.04
CA LEU A 25 -23.67 -1.55 16.04
C LEU A 25 -24.14 -1.22 14.63
N LEU A 26 -25.45 -1.00 14.46
CA LEU A 26 -26.01 -0.66 13.14
C LEU A 26 -25.46 0.66 12.63
N SER A 27 -25.38 1.67 13.47
CA SER A 27 -24.83 2.97 13.11
C SER A 27 -23.34 2.88 12.71
N GLY A 28 -22.55 2.12 13.47
CA GLY A 28 -21.14 1.88 13.15
C GLY A 28 -20.95 1.14 11.82
N LEU A 29 -21.75 0.10 11.57
CA LEU A 29 -21.69 -0.61 10.30
C LEU A 29 -22.09 0.25 9.10
N MET A 30 -23.01 1.19 9.25
CA MET A 30 -23.42 2.11 8.20
C MET A 30 -22.38 3.24 7.94
N ALA A 31 -21.65 3.66 8.97
CA ALA A 31 -20.59 4.67 8.83
C ALA A 31 -19.31 4.11 8.19
N MET A 32 -18.97 2.85 8.47
CA MET A 32 -17.74 2.20 8.05
C MET A 32 -17.41 2.32 6.56
N PRO A 33 -18.34 2.09 5.60
CA PRO A 33 -18.01 2.20 4.17
C PRO A 33 -17.64 3.62 3.73
N ILE A 34 -18.19 4.63 4.39
CA ILE A 34 -17.90 6.03 4.08
C ILE A 34 -16.49 6.38 4.57
N ASP A 35 -16.19 6.04 5.80
CA ASP A 35 -14.88 6.29 6.41
C ASP A 35 -13.78 5.54 5.66
N MET A 36 -14.02 4.27 5.29
CA MET A 36 -13.07 3.48 4.51
C MET A 36 -12.79 4.12 3.13
N ARG A 37 -13.81 4.59 2.42
CA ARG A 37 -13.61 5.26 1.13
C ARG A 37 -12.76 6.51 1.28
N THR A 38 -13.10 7.39 2.22
CA THR A 38 -12.34 8.61 2.47
C THR A 38 -10.88 8.30 2.81
N THR A 39 -10.64 7.32 3.67
CA THR A 39 -9.28 6.92 4.05
C THR A 39 -8.49 6.37 2.86
N ILE A 40 -9.14 5.58 2.00
CA ILE A 40 -8.50 5.01 0.81
C ILE A 40 -8.21 6.13 -0.21
N ASP A 41 -9.15 7.02 -0.47
CA ASP A 41 -8.97 8.14 -1.38
C ASP A 41 -7.81 9.03 -0.92
N GLU A 42 -7.77 9.41 0.36
CA GLU A 42 -6.65 10.17 0.95
C GLU A 42 -5.31 9.43 0.85
N TYR A 43 -5.32 8.11 0.98
CA TYR A 43 -4.12 7.31 0.82
C TYR A 43 -3.64 7.30 -0.64
N PHE A 44 -4.56 7.12 -1.60
CA PHE A 44 -4.23 7.10 -3.02
C PHE A 44 -3.68 8.45 -3.49
N ASP A 45 -4.31 9.55 -3.08
CA ASP A 45 -3.85 10.90 -3.38
C ASP A 45 -2.47 11.16 -2.76
N ARG A 46 -2.27 10.80 -1.50
CA ARG A 46 -1.00 11.00 -0.81
C ARG A 46 0.15 10.22 -1.44
N GLN A 47 -0.13 8.99 -1.93
CA GLN A 47 0.87 8.15 -2.56
C GLN A 47 0.97 8.38 -4.08
N ASN A 48 0.21 9.35 -4.63
CA ASN A 48 0.14 9.60 -6.07
C ASN A 48 -0.03 8.29 -6.85
N MET A 49 -1.04 7.50 -6.47
CA MET A 49 -1.25 6.17 -7.06
C MET A 49 -1.83 6.30 -8.47
N HIS A 50 -1.34 5.46 -9.37
CA HIS A 50 -1.81 5.44 -10.75
C HIS A 50 -3.26 4.97 -10.85
N ASP A 51 -4.07 5.62 -11.69
CA ASP A 51 -5.43 5.21 -12.01
C ASP A 51 -5.45 4.07 -13.03
N LEU A 52 -4.53 4.10 -13.99
CA LEU A 52 -4.46 3.14 -15.07
C LEU A 52 -3.08 2.51 -15.19
N ARG A 53 -3.05 1.21 -15.42
CA ARG A 53 -1.85 0.46 -15.71
C ARG A 53 -1.95 -0.19 -17.08
N ILE A 54 -1.05 0.19 -17.99
CA ILE A 54 -0.96 -0.37 -19.33
C ILE A 54 0.18 -1.38 -19.36
N VAL A 55 -0.10 -2.59 -19.82
CA VAL A 55 0.90 -3.68 -19.93
C VAL A 55 0.89 -4.24 -21.32
N SER A 56 2.05 -4.34 -21.93
CA SER A 56 2.24 -4.98 -23.23
C SER A 56 3.15 -6.22 -23.09
N PRO A 57 2.75 -7.37 -23.65
CA PRO A 57 3.60 -8.57 -23.65
C PRO A 57 4.91 -8.40 -24.43
N LEU A 58 4.94 -7.46 -25.37
CA LEU A 58 6.11 -7.14 -26.20
C LEU A 58 6.93 -5.98 -25.65
N GLY A 59 6.52 -5.42 -24.52
CA GLY A 59 7.04 -4.17 -24.00
C GLY A 59 6.38 -2.94 -24.63
N LEU A 60 6.73 -1.78 -24.13
CA LEU A 60 6.36 -0.47 -24.63
C LEU A 60 7.64 0.29 -24.93
N THR A 61 7.63 1.04 -26.04
CA THR A 61 8.75 1.89 -26.46
C THR A 61 8.60 3.30 -25.90
N ASP A 62 9.66 4.10 -25.97
CA ASP A 62 9.60 5.51 -25.57
C ASP A 62 8.60 6.30 -26.44
N ASP A 63 8.41 5.91 -27.71
CA ASP A 63 7.41 6.52 -28.58
C ASP A 63 5.99 6.19 -28.11
N ASP A 64 5.75 4.97 -27.61
CA ASP A 64 4.46 4.58 -27.03
C ASP A 64 4.18 5.38 -25.76
N VAL A 65 5.19 5.55 -24.90
CA VAL A 65 5.10 6.38 -23.67
C VAL A 65 4.76 7.83 -24.02
N ALA A 66 5.43 8.39 -25.03
CA ALA A 66 5.17 9.75 -25.50
C ALA A 66 3.75 9.88 -26.10
N ALA A 67 3.30 8.89 -26.84
CA ALA A 67 1.94 8.86 -27.40
C ALA A 67 0.86 8.80 -26.31
N ILE A 68 1.09 8.02 -25.25
CA ILE A 68 0.17 7.93 -24.11
C ILE A 68 0.15 9.26 -23.34
N ALA A 69 1.31 9.87 -23.11
CA ALA A 69 1.40 11.16 -22.44
C ALA A 69 0.72 12.31 -23.21
N ALA A 70 0.58 12.18 -24.53
CA ALA A 70 -0.09 13.16 -25.38
C ALA A 70 -1.62 13.03 -25.40
N VAL A 71 -2.19 12.01 -24.76
CA VAL A 71 -3.65 11.81 -24.71
C VAL A 71 -4.27 12.84 -23.76
N ASP A 72 -5.35 13.48 -24.22
CA ASP A 72 -6.09 14.43 -23.39
C ASP A 72 -6.66 13.75 -22.13
N GLY A 73 -6.42 14.36 -20.98
CA GLY A 73 -6.80 13.83 -19.67
C GLY A 73 -5.76 12.93 -19.01
N VAL A 74 -4.59 12.73 -19.61
CA VAL A 74 -3.43 12.08 -18.97
C VAL A 74 -2.57 13.17 -18.33
N ASP A 75 -2.43 13.11 -17.02
CA ASP A 75 -1.65 14.06 -16.24
C ASP A 75 -0.17 13.65 -16.17
N GLU A 76 0.09 12.39 -15.85
CA GLU A 76 1.44 11.85 -15.71
C GLU A 76 1.54 10.42 -16.23
N VAL A 77 2.68 10.07 -16.81
CA VAL A 77 3.02 8.72 -17.26
C VAL A 77 4.35 8.31 -16.69
N MET A 78 4.38 7.18 -15.99
CA MET A 78 5.61 6.61 -15.45
C MET A 78 5.92 5.27 -16.13
N PRO A 79 6.93 5.18 -16.99
CA PRO A 79 7.40 3.90 -17.51
C PRO A 79 8.04 3.08 -16.40
N ALA A 80 7.64 1.81 -16.30
CA ALA A 80 8.13 0.90 -15.27
C ALA A 80 8.36 -0.50 -15.83
N TYR A 81 9.32 -1.21 -15.26
CA TYR A 81 9.59 -2.60 -15.56
C TYR A 81 9.17 -3.48 -14.39
N MET A 82 8.65 -4.65 -14.72
CA MET A 82 8.31 -5.68 -13.74
C MET A 82 8.77 -7.04 -14.27
N THR A 83 9.48 -7.79 -13.44
CA THR A 83 9.94 -9.12 -13.78
C THR A 83 9.95 -10.02 -12.55
N ASP A 84 9.75 -11.32 -12.77
CA ASP A 84 9.91 -12.34 -11.74
C ASP A 84 11.30 -12.95 -11.91
N MET A 85 12.10 -12.95 -10.84
CA MET A 85 13.48 -13.48 -10.85
C MET A 85 13.71 -14.38 -9.65
N PHE A 86 14.67 -15.25 -9.76
CA PHE A 86 15.18 -16.02 -8.63
C PHE A 86 16.16 -15.17 -7.84
N VAL A 87 15.92 -15.09 -6.54
CA VAL A 87 16.75 -14.32 -5.62
C VAL A 87 17.26 -15.23 -4.52
N ASP A 88 18.52 -15.06 -4.19
CA ASP A 88 19.15 -15.71 -3.04
C ASP A 88 19.23 -14.72 -1.87
N ALA A 89 18.76 -15.14 -0.70
CA ALA A 89 18.77 -14.36 0.53
C ALA A 89 19.36 -15.17 1.68
N GLY A 90 20.58 -14.86 2.06
CA GLY A 90 21.31 -15.62 3.08
C GLY A 90 21.49 -17.09 2.70
N GLU A 91 20.95 -18.00 3.52
CA GLU A 91 21.02 -19.45 3.29
C GLU A 91 19.98 -19.96 2.27
N LYS A 92 18.94 -19.18 2.02
CA LYS A 92 17.87 -19.54 1.08
C LYS A 92 18.23 -19.21 -0.35
N LYS A 93 17.94 -20.14 -1.23
CA LYS A 93 18.28 -20.10 -2.64
C LYS A 93 17.03 -20.20 -3.52
N ASN A 94 17.08 -19.55 -4.69
CA ASN A 94 16.07 -19.65 -5.73
C ASN A 94 14.66 -19.24 -5.25
N ILE A 95 14.54 -18.13 -4.54
CA ILE A 95 13.27 -17.60 -4.12
C ILE A 95 12.69 -16.78 -5.28
N VAL A 96 11.50 -17.17 -5.75
CA VAL A 96 10.80 -16.40 -6.78
C VAL A 96 10.36 -15.07 -6.19
N THR A 97 10.92 -14.00 -6.70
CA THR A 97 10.65 -12.64 -6.21
C THR A 97 10.25 -11.76 -7.38
N ARG A 98 9.17 -11.02 -7.21
CA ARG A 98 8.73 -10.00 -8.17
C ARG A 98 9.47 -8.71 -7.92
N ILE A 99 10.18 -8.25 -8.94
CA ILE A 99 10.99 -7.04 -8.90
C ILE A 99 10.30 -5.97 -9.74
N HIS A 100 10.13 -4.80 -9.16
CA HIS A 100 9.63 -3.60 -9.82
C HIS A 100 10.76 -2.58 -9.93
N SER A 101 10.87 -1.91 -11.07
CA SER A 101 11.79 -0.78 -11.21
C SER A 101 11.25 0.43 -10.44
N LEU A 102 12.16 1.23 -9.92
CA LEU A 102 11.86 2.55 -9.34
C LEU A 102 12.49 3.64 -10.21
N PRO A 103 11.88 4.81 -10.32
CA PRO A 103 12.40 5.94 -11.09
C PRO A 103 13.53 6.63 -10.31
N THR A 104 14.69 5.98 -10.21
CA THR A 104 15.83 6.44 -9.40
C THR A 104 16.31 7.83 -9.81
N GLY A 105 16.23 8.21 -11.09
CA GLY A 105 16.58 9.56 -11.55
C GLY A 105 15.69 10.66 -10.96
N GLN A 106 14.40 10.37 -10.73
CA GLN A 106 13.48 11.31 -10.08
C GLN A 106 13.67 11.35 -8.56
N ILE A 107 14.13 10.24 -7.97
CA ILE A 107 14.43 10.14 -6.53
C ILE A 107 15.70 10.91 -6.16
N GLU A 108 16.68 11.00 -7.06
CA GLU A 108 17.94 11.76 -6.86
C GLU A 108 17.77 13.28 -6.99
N GLU A 109 16.84 13.74 -7.81
CA GLU A 109 16.51 15.16 -7.94
C GLU A 109 15.59 15.58 -6.80
N LYS A 110 16.13 16.19 -5.77
CA LYS A 110 15.61 16.97 -4.63
C LYS A 110 14.09 17.01 -4.31
N GLU A 111 13.23 16.42 -5.12
CA GLU A 111 11.79 16.27 -4.91
C GLU A 111 11.39 14.80 -5.05
N PRO A 112 11.69 13.95 -4.05
CA PRO A 112 11.26 12.55 -4.06
C PRO A 112 9.73 12.41 -4.00
N GLU A 113 9.01 13.51 -4.06
CA GLU A 113 7.57 13.56 -3.93
C GLU A 113 6.82 13.54 -5.29
N ASN A 114 7.55 13.58 -6.40
CA ASN A 114 6.93 13.82 -7.72
C ASN A 114 7.00 12.60 -8.65
N TYR A 115 6.75 11.40 -8.15
CA TYR A 115 6.63 10.20 -8.97
C TYR A 115 5.36 9.41 -8.61
N LEU A 116 4.85 8.64 -9.58
CA LEU A 116 3.68 7.78 -9.37
C LEU A 116 4.00 6.60 -8.44
N ASN A 117 3.03 6.19 -7.64
CA ASN A 117 3.13 5.06 -6.69
C ASN A 117 4.26 5.25 -5.68
N ARG A 118 4.22 6.34 -4.97
CA ARG A 118 5.20 6.66 -3.92
C ARG A 118 5.27 5.57 -2.88
N LEU A 119 6.47 5.25 -2.46
CA LEU A 119 6.72 4.28 -1.40
C LEU A 119 6.73 4.97 -0.03
N ASP A 120 6.05 4.36 0.93
CA ASP A 120 6.13 4.74 2.34
C ASP A 120 7.27 3.96 2.99
N VAL A 121 8.37 4.65 3.30
CA VAL A 121 9.58 4.02 3.85
C VAL A 121 9.46 3.95 5.35
N VAL A 122 9.27 2.75 5.89
CA VAL A 122 9.16 2.50 7.33
C VAL A 122 10.53 2.47 8.00
N GLU A 123 11.53 1.89 7.33
CA GLU A 123 12.90 1.77 7.83
C GLU A 123 13.91 1.94 6.70
N GLY A 124 15.00 2.68 6.95
CA GLY A 124 16.05 2.93 5.98
C GLY A 124 15.75 4.13 5.08
N ARG A 125 16.00 4.00 3.79
CA ARG A 125 15.79 5.05 2.77
C ARG A 125 15.46 4.45 1.42
N LEU A 126 14.98 5.26 0.50
CA LEU A 126 14.82 4.86 -0.90
C LEU A 126 16.18 4.56 -1.56
N PRO A 127 16.23 3.63 -2.54
CA PRO A 127 17.44 3.30 -3.25
C PRO A 127 17.88 4.48 -4.14
N ILE A 128 19.14 4.87 -4.00
CA ILE A 128 19.79 5.89 -4.82
C ILE A 128 20.70 5.23 -5.88
N GLN A 129 21.27 4.07 -5.53
CA GLN A 129 22.18 3.35 -6.40
C GLN A 129 21.50 2.15 -7.07
N ARG A 130 22.01 1.76 -8.25
CA ARG A 130 21.46 0.66 -9.05
C ARG A 130 21.49 -0.72 -8.38
N ASN A 131 22.34 -0.88 -7.37
CA ASN A 131 22.50 -2.11 -6.59
C ASN A 131 21.78 -2.05 -5.24
N GLU A 132 20.91 -1.09 -5.03
CA GLU A 132 20.09 -0.98 -3.84
C GLU A 132 18.63 -1.33 -4.18
N CYS A 133 17.93 -1.88 -3.20
CA CYS A 133 16.51 -2.19 -3.32
C CYS A 133 15.79 -1.91 -2.00
N VAL A 134 14.47 -1.79 -2.08
CA VAL A 134 13.57 -1.79 -0.94
C VAL A 134 12.71 -3.04 -0.97
N LEU A 135 12.31 -3.52 0.18
CA LEU A 135 11.44 -4.67 0.34
C LEU A 135 10.15 -4.26 1.06
N VAL A 136 9.08 -4.93 0.77
CA VAL A 136 7.82 -4.75 1.50
C VAL A 136 8.02 -5.22 2.94
N GLU A 137 7.56 -4.42 3.90
CA GLU A 137 7.59 -4.77 5.32
C GLU A 137 6.90 -6.13 5.58
N GLY A 138 7.48 -6.91 6.49
CA GLY A 138 6.96 -8.23 6.82
C GLY A 138 7.25 -9.30 5.77
N ASN A 139 8.03 -9.00 4.75
CA ASN A 139 8.48 -10.00 3.79
C ASN A 139 9.45 -10.97 4.48
N VAL A 140 8.87 -11.97 5.14
CA VAL A 140 9.60 -13.10 5.69
C VAL A 140 9.85 -14.04 4.52
N ILE A 141 11.05 -14.01 4.00
CA ILE A 141 11.51 -15.08 3.12
C ILE A 141 11.53 -16.33 3.97
N ASP A 142 10.61 -17.25 3.68
CA ASP A 142 10.24 -18.42 4.48
C ASP A 142 11.47 -19.10 5.12
N GLY A 143 11.59 -19.00 6.44
CA GLY A 143 12.64 -19.61 7.27
C GLY A 143 13.93 -18.80 7.51
N THR A 144 14.07 -17.56 7.02
CA THR A 144 15.25 -16.70 7.31
C THR A 144 14.97 -15.62 8.36
N GLY A 145 13.72 -15.47 8.80
CA GLY A 145 13.31 -14.32 9.59
C GLY A 145 13.14 -13.06 8.73
N PRO A 146 12.72 -11.95 9.32
CA PRO A 146 12.58 -10.69 8.60
C PRO A 146 13.95 -10.23 8.10
N LEU A 147 14.01 -9.85 6.82
CA LEU A 147 15.18 -9.18 6.27
C LEU A 147 15.28 -7.78 6.88
N SER A 148 16.47 -7.41 7.29
CA SER A 148 16.76 -6.11 7.89
C SER A 148 17.52 -5.22 6.91
N VAL A 149 17.48 -3.90 7.14
CA VAL A 149 18.28 -2.94 6.37
C VAL A 149 19.76 -3.32 6.45
N GLY A 150 20.43 -3.33 5.29
CA GLY A 150 21.84 -3.76 5.17
C GLY A 150 22.05 -5.22 4.79
N ASN A 151 20.98 -6.03 4.70
CA ASN A 151 21.09 -7.37 4.13
C ASN A 151 21.36 -7.29 2.63
N THR A 152 22.01 -8.33 2.09
CA THR A 152 22.31 -8.45 0.66
C THR A 152 21.45 -9.53 0.04
N LEU A 153 20.83 -9.21 -1.09
CA LEU A 153 20.14 -10.13 -1.96
C LEU A 153 20.97 -10.35 -3.22
N THR A 154 21.03 -11.57 -3.69
CA THR A 154 21.73 -11.90 -4.94
C THR A 154 20.71 -12.39 -5.96
N ILE A 155 20.72 -11.83 -7.15
CA ILE A 155 19.92 -12.29 -8.27
C ILE A 155 20.68 -13.49 -8.88
N ALA A 156 19.99 -14.62 -8.98
CA ALA A 156 20.55 -15.89 -9.47
C ALA A 156 20.33 -16.07 -10.97
#